data_c27e9c34b2721f51a8ae7ade9d62e65e
#
_entry.id   c27e9c34b2721f51a8ae7ade9d62e65e
#
_cell.length_a   1.000
_cell.length_b   1.000
_cell.length_c   1.000
_cell.angle_alpha   90.00
_cell.angle_beta   90.00
_cell.angle_gamma   90.00
#
_symmetry.space_group_name_H-M   'P 1'
#
loop_
_entity.id
_entity.type
_entity.pdbx_description
1 polymer ?
#
loop_
_entity_poly.entity_id
_entity_poly.type
_entity_poly.pdbx_seq_one_letter_code
_entity_poly.pdbx_strand_id
1 'polypeptide(L)'
;MNHPDIPQTRLRRQCRTFGAVAAVVVGISLLGVMGQMVLVAAPLWKGGPVPEALINTGKQIVLSVPALLYVASLYYAGRVFRRIGAGEVFARANGEGLLAMGRCLLIGGAWAMIAEGLVPYAADQPLALTLREVGRASTDPFLTALGLALILLGRVMTQAARLKARHDEFV
;
A
#
# COMPACT_ATOMS: atom_id res chain seq x y z
N MET A 1 -22.14 -38.68 5.04
CA MET A 1 -20.88 -38.29 4.38
C MET A 1 -20.20 -37.28 5.31
N ASN A 2 -19.20 -37.74 6.09
CA ASN A 2 -18.44 -36.87 6.97
C ASN A 2 -17.51 -36.01 6.10
N HIS A 3 -17.82 -34.73 5.92
CA HIS A 3 -16.84 -33.78 5.42
C HIS A 3 -15.69 -33.71 6.43
N PRO A 4 -14.42 -33.91 6.01
CA PRO A 4 -13.30 -33.72 6.91
C PRO A 4 -13.30 -32.25 7.33
N ASP A 5 -13.43 -32.02 8.65
CA ASP A 5 -13.24 -30.71 9.28
C ASP A 5 -11.82 -30.25 8.96
N ILE A 6 -11.65 -29.54 7.85
CA ILE A 6 -10.43 -28.82 7.51
C ILE A 6 -10.14 -27.92 8.72
N PRO A 7 -8.96 -27.98 9.29
CA PRO A 7 -8.69 -27.37 10.59
C PRO A 7 -8.83 -25.84 10.49
N GLN A 8 -10.06 -25.34 10.64
CA GLN A 8 -10.41 -23.91 10.71
C GLN A 8 -9.55 -23.16 11.73
N THR A 9 -9.08 -23.89 12.75
CA THR A 9 -8.17 -23.40 13.77
C THR A 9 -6.79 -23.00 13.23
N ARG A 10 -6.23 -23.74 12.25
CA ARG A 10 -4.94 -23.39 11.62
C ARG A 10 -5.07 -22.15 10.74
N LEU A 11 -6.14 -22.06 9.95
CA LEU A 11 -6.39 -20.89 9.09
C LEU A 11 -6.58 -19.62 9.91
N ARG A 12 -7.38 -19.70 10.98
CA ARG A 12 -7.60 -18.57 11.91
C ARG A 12 -6.31 -18.12 12.58
N ARG A 13 -5.45 -19.06 12.99
CA ARG A 13 -4.15 -18.75 13.59
C ARG A 13 -3.23 -18.05 12.59
N GLN A 14 -3.16 -18.54 11.34
CA GLN A 14 -2.37 -17.91 10.28
C GLN A 14 -2.85 -16.50 9.95
N CYS A 15 -4.16 -16.29 9.75
CA CYS A 15 -4.70 -14.96 9.48
C CYS A 15 -4.44 -13.98 10.64
N ARG A 16 -4.45 -14.45 11.88
CA ARG A 16 -4.13 -13.61 13.04
C ARG A 16 -2.65 -13.24 13.09
N THR A 17 -1.74 -14.17 12.78
CA THR A 17 -0.30 -13.88 12.68
C THR A 17 0.00 -12.92 11.53
N PHE A 18 -0.60 -13.10 10.34
CA PHE A 18 -0.44 -12.16 9.24
C PHE A 18 -0.92 -10.76 9.59
N GLY A 19 -2.06 -10.63 10.28
CA GLY A 19 -2.55 -9.34 10.75
C GLY A 19 -1.61 -8.65 11.75
N ALA A 20 -0.97 -9.41 12.64
CA ALA A 20 0.02 -8.89 13.58
C ALA A 20 1.32 -8.48 12.86
N VAL A 21 1.83 -9.31 11.95
CA VAL A 21 3.01 -8.99 11.14
C VAL A 21 2.78 -7.73 10.31
N ALA A 22 1.63 -7.61 9.65
CA ALA A 22 1.29 -6.40 8.89
C ALA A 22 1.31 -5.14 9.78
N ALA A 23 0.78 -5.21 11.00
CA ALA A 23 0.79 -4.09 11.93
C ALA A 23 2.22 -3.69 12.36
N VAL A 24 3.09 -4.67 12.60
CA VAL A 24 4.51 -4.42 12.93
C VAL A 24 5.23 -3.79 11.75
N VAL A 25 5.03 -4.31 10.52
CA VAL A 25 5.64 -3.75 9.31
C VAL A 25 5.17 -2.32 9.07
N VAL A 26 3.88 -2.04 9.24
CA VAL A 26 3.32 -0.67 9.16
C VAL A 26 4.01 0.25 10.18
N GLY A 27 4.17 -0.17 11.44
CA GLY A 27 4.84 0.60 12.48
C GLY A 27 6.30 0.91 12.13
N ILE A 28 7.07 -0.10 11.71
CA ILE A 28 8.47 0.07 11.30
C ILE A 28 8.59 1.00 10.10
N SER A 29 7.71 0.86 9.09
CA SER A 29 7.72 1.69 7.88
C SER A 29 7.41 3.16 8.21
N LEU A 30 6.44 3.43 9.08
CA LEU A 30 6.13 4.79 9.54
C LEU A 30 7.31 5.42 10.29
N LEU A 31 7.95 4.66 11.18
CA LEU A 31 9.16 5.13 11.89
C LEU A 31 10.29 5.41 10.91
N GLY A 32 10.47 4.59 9.87
CA GLY A 32 11.46 4.81 8.82
C GLY A 32 11.19 6.10 8.04
N VAL A 33 9.96 6.35 7.62
CA VAL A 33 9.57 7.59 6.92
C VAL A 33 9.77 8.81 7.81
N MET A 34 9.36 8.75 9.09
CA MET A 34 9.57 9.83 10.04
C MET A 34 11.07 10.09 10.29
N GLY A 35 11.86 9.03 10.45
CA GLY A 35 13.32 9.15 10.61
C GLY A 35 13.99 9.83 9.42
N GLN A 36 13.60 9.49 8.20
CA GLN A 36 14.09 10.14 6.98
C GLN A 36 13.71 11.63 6.94
N MET A 37 12.47 11.98 7.30
CA MET A 37 12.05 13.38 7.37
C MET A 37 12.87 14.20 8.36
N VAL A 38 13.16 13.65 9.55
CA VAL A 38 13.98 14.32 10.56
C VAL A 38 15.42 14.51 10.05
N LEU A 39 16.01 13.50 9.40
CA LEU A 39 17.36 13.58 8.86
C LEU A 39 17.49 14.64 7.76
N VAL A 40 16.51 14.73 6.86
CA VAL A 40 16.51 15.71 5.77
C VAL A 40 16.25 17.13 6.29
N ALA A 41 15.46 17.28 7.35
CA ALA A 41 15.21 18.57 8.00
C ALA A 41 16.35 19.01 8.94
N ALA A 42 17.26 18.12 9.33
CA ALA A 42 18.36 18.42 10.27
C ALA A 42 19.24 19.62 9.87
N PRO A 43 19.57 19.86 8.57
CA PRO A 43 20.33 21.05 8.16
C PRO A 43 19.63 22.37 8.48
N LEU A 44 18.29 22.42 8.46
CA LEU A 44 17.52 23.62 8.83
C LEU A 44 17.76 24.02 10.29
N TRP A 45 17.96 23.05 11.17
CA TRP A 45 18.19 23.30 12.60
C TRP A 45 19.64 23.59 12.94
N LYS A 46 20.59 23.21 12.07
CA LYS A 46 22.03 23.39 12.23
C LYS A 46 22.56 24.68 11.56
N GLY A 47 21.67 25.55 11.07
CA GLY A 47 22.06 26.82 10.44
C GLY A 47 22.69 26.70 9.05
N GLY A 48 22.35 25.60 8.33
CA GLY A 48 22.76 25.42 6.95
C GLY A 48 22.04 26.37 5.98
N PRO A 49 22.43 26.40 4.68
CA PRO A 49 21.83 27.26 3.68
C PRO A 49 20.33 26.92 3.49
N VAL A 50 19.47 27.84 3.98
CA VAL A 50 18.01 27.65 4.05
C VAL A 50 17.38 27.31 2.69
N PRO A 51 17.78 27.91 1.56
CA PRO A 51 17.14 27.61 0.26
C PRO A 51 17.35 26.15 -0.17
N GLU A 52 18.56 25.63 -0.04
CA GLU A 52 18.88 24.25 -0.42
C GLU A 52 18.20 23.22 0.49
N ALA A 53 18.19 23.48 1.79
CA ALA A 53 17.52 22.61 2.75
C ALA A 53 16.01 22.57 2.53
N LEU A 54 15.38 23.69 2.15
CA LEU A 54 13.94 23.76 1.84
C LEU A 54 13.60 22.98 0.58
N ILE A 55 14.40 23.13 -0.47
CA ILE A 55 14.24 22.39 -1.74
C ILE A 55 14.38 20.89 -1.49
N ASN A 56 15.39 20.46 -0.75
CA ASN A 56 15.63 19.05 -0.46
C ASN A 56 14.52 18.45 0.41
N THR A 57 14.02 19.20 1.39
CA THR A 57 12.87 18.79 2.19
C THR A 57 11.61 18.65 1.33
N GLY A 58 11.35 19.59 0.43
CA GLY A 58 10.25 19.52 -0.52
C GLY A 58 10.32 18.29 -1.42
N LYS A 59 11.49 18.01 -2.01
CA LYS A 59 11.73 16.80 -2.82
C LYS A 59 11.45 15.54 -2.01
N GLN A 60 11.92 15.46 -0.77
CA GLN A 60 11.73 14.30 0.10
C GLN A 60 10.25 14.08 0.45
N ILE A 61 9.48 15.15 0.67
CA ILE A 61 8.03 15.04 0.89
C ILE A 61 7.35 14.40 -0.31
N VAL A 62 7.63 14.88 -1.52
CA VAL A 62 7.06 14.34 -2.77
C VAL A 62 7.40 12.86 -2.94
N LEU A 63 8.65 12.48 -2.70
CA LEU A 63 9.13 11.10 -2.81
C LEU A 63 8.60 10.17 -1.70
N SER A 64 8.14 10.73 -0.58
CA SER A 64 7.59 9.93 0.54
C SER A 64 6.11 9.58 0.36
N VAL A 65 5.38 10.24 -0.53
CA VAL A 65 3.95 9.99 -0.77
C VAL A 65 3.68 8.53 -1.15
N PRO A 66 4.40 7.89 -2.08
CA PRO A 66 4.21 6.47 -2.41
C PRO A 66 4.39 5.56 -1.19
N ALA A 67 5.42 5.81 -0.37
CA ALA A 67 5.68 5.01 0.82
C ALA A 67 4.50 5.04 1.80
N LEU A 68 3.90 6.21 2.02
CA LEU A 68 2.71 6.35 2.87
C LEU A 68 1.49 5.60 2.28
N LEU A 69 1.29 5.64 0.97
CA LEU A 69 0.22 4.91 0.30
C LEU A 69 0.44 3.39 0.38
N TYR A 70 1.67 2.91 0.28
CA TYR A 70 1.99 1.49 0.45
C TYR A 70 1.76 1.03 1.90
N VAL A 71 2.11 1.86 2.88
CA VAL A 71 1.80 1.62 4.30
C VAL A 71 0.30 1.56 4.54
N ALA A 72 -0.48 2.47 3.95
CA ALA A 72 -1.94 2.44 4.01
C ALA A 72 -2.51 1.16 3.38
N SER A 73 -1.96 0.72 2.25
CA SER A 73 -2.33 -0.55 1.62
C SER A 73 -2.12 -1.75 2.56
N LEU A 74 -0.96 -1.84 3.23
CA LEU A 74 -0.67 -2.87 4.22
C LEU A 74 -1.63 -2.83 5.41
N TYR A 75 -2.02 -1.63 5.87
CA TYR A 75 -3.03 -1.48 6.92
C TYR A 75 -4.37 -2.08 6.51
N TYR A 76 -4.85 -1.79 5.28
CA TYR A 76 -6.08 -2.39 4.76
C TYR A 76 -5.97 -3.91 4.61
N ALA A 77 -4.83 -4.42 4.13
CA ALA A 77 -4.56 -5.86 4.07
C ALA A 77 -4.69 -6.51 5.46
N GLY A 78 -4.03 -5.95 6.47
CA GLY A 78 -4.11 -6.46 7.84
C GLY A 78 -5.53 -6.45 8.40
N ARG A 79 -6.35 -5.47 8.02
CA ARG A 79 -7.76 -5.41 8.41
C ARG A 79 -8.61 -6.50 7.75
N VAL A 80 -8.39 -6.76 6.45
CA VAL A 80 -9.05 -7.84 5.70
C VAL A 80 -8.68 -9.20 6.30
N PHE A 81 -7.39 -9.46 6.53
CA PHE A 81 -6.94 -10.73 7.13
C PHE A 81 -7.52 -10.97 8.52
N ARG A 82 -7.64 -9.95 9.35
CA ARG A 82 -8.27 -10.08 10.69
C ARG A 82 -9.74 -10.49 10.59
N ARG A 83 -10.49 -9.95 9.64
CA ARG A 83 -11.91 -10.31 9.42
C ARG A 83 -12.06 -11.72 8.88
N ILE A 84 -11.23 -12.11 7.92
CA ILE A 84 -11.20 -13.49 7.42
C ILE A 84 -10.88 -14.46 8.55
N GLY A 85 -9.92 -14.11 9.42
CA GLY A 85 -9.59 -14.89 10.62
C GLY A 85 -10.72 -14.98 11.65
N ALA A 86 -11.64 -14.00 11.68
CA ALA A 86 -12.85 -14.04 12.49
C ALA A 86 -13.97 -14.91 11.87
N GLY A 87 -13.77 -15.43 10.64
CA GLY A 87 -14.76 -16.25 9.92
C GLY A 87 -15.65 -15.48 8.95
N GLU A 88 -15.46 -14.17 8.82
CA GLU A 88 -16.24 -13.30 7.93
C GLU A 88 -15.67 -13.28 6.51
N VAL A 89 -15.51 -14.44 5.86
CA VAL A 89 -14.82 -14.53 4.56
C VAL A 89 -15.55 -13.75 3.47
N PHE A 90 -16.88 -13.83 3.42
CA PHE A 90 -17.73 -13.20 2.39
C PHE A 90 -18.37 -11.90 2.87
N ALA A 91 -17.82 -11.24 3.89
CA ALA A 91 -18.32 -9.94 4.30
C ALA A 91 -18.04 -8.90 3.20
N ARG A 92 -19.04 -8.08 2.87
CA ARG A 92 -18.93 -6.95 1.94
C ARG A 92 -17.74 -6.04 2.28
N ALA A 93 -17.47 -5.88 3.56
CA ALA A 93 -16.36 -5.10 4.06
C ALA A 93 -14.96 -5.63 3.68
N ASN A 94 -14.81 -6.92 3.32
CA ASN A 94 -13.56 -7.48 2.81
C ASN A 94 -13.33 -7.03 1.36
N GLY A 95 -14.39 -7.03 0.53
CA GLY A 95 -14.32 -6.50 -0.82
C GLY A 95 -13.98 -5.00 -0.84
N GLU A 96 -14.58 -4.21 0.04
CA GLU A 96 -14.26 -2.78 0.21
C GLU A 96 -12.82 -2.58 0.69
N GLY A 97 -12.31 -3.42 1.58
CA GLY A 97 -10.91 -3.41 2.04
C GLY A 97 -9.92 -3.69 0.91
N LEU A 98 -10.20 -4.69 0.07
CA LEU A 98 -9.39 -5.01 -1.12
C LEU A 98 -9.41 -3.87 -2.15
N LEU A 99 -10.57 -3.22 -2.36
CA LEU A 99 -10.68 -2.05 -3.23
C LEU A 99 -9.83 -0.89 -2.70
N ALA A 100 -9.87 -0.60 -1.41
CA ALA A 100 -9.06 0.45 -0.80
C ALA A 100 -7.56 0.14 -0.92
N MET A 101 -7.14 -1.10 -0.62
CA MET A 101 -5.77 -1.58 -0.78
C MET A 101 -5.28 -1.40 -2.22
N GLY A 102 -6.08 -1.87 -3.19
CA GLY A 102 -5.73 -1.76 -4.60
C GLY A 102 -5.62 -0.32 -5.10
N ARG A 103 -6.50 0.59 -4.62
CA ARG A 103 -6.41 2.02 -4.93
C ARG A 103 -5.14 2.65 -4.36
N CYS A 104 -4.77 2.33 -3.13
CA CYS A 104 -3.54 2.84 -2.52
C CYS A 104 -2.30 2.39 -3.32
N LEU A 105 -2.23 1.12 -3.75
CA LEU A 105 -1.14 0.60 -4.56
C LEU A 105 -1.10 1.24 -5.95
N LEU A 106 -2.25 1.37 -6.61
CA LEU A 106 -2.35 1.98 -7.94
C LEU A 106 -1.90 3.44 -7.92
N ILE A 107 -2.44 4.22 -6.97
CA ILE A 107 -2.10 5.65 -6.86
C ILE A 107 -0.65 5.81 -6.42
N GLY A 108 -0.18 5.00 -5.48
CA GLY A 108 1.20 5.03 -5.00
C GLY A 108 2.21 4.70 -6.10
N GLY A 109 1.96 3.64 -6.88
CA GLY A 109 2.81 3.26 -8.00
C GLY A 109 2.80 4.30 -9.13
N ALA A 110 1.62 4.81 -9.50
CA ALA A 110 1.52 5.86 -10.51
C ALA A 110 2.23 7.16 -10.06
N TRP A 111 2.07 7.54 -8.79
CA TRP A 111 2.76 8.70 -8.22
C TRP A 111 4.28 8.52 -8.21
N ALA A 112 4.77 7.35 -7.82
CA ALA A 112 6.20 7.05 -7.81
C ALA A 112 6.81 7.22 -9.21
N MET A 113 6.17 6.67 -10.24
CA MET A 113 6.61 6.82 -11.63
C MET A 113 6.67 8.30 -12.07
N ILE A 114 5.67 9.10 -11.68
CA ILE A 114 5.63 10.54 -12.00
C ILE A 114 6.70 11.30 -11.20
N ALA A 115 6.82 11.04 -9.90
CA ALA A 115 7.76 11.73 -9.02
C ALA A 115 9.21 11.44 -9.39
N GLU A 116 9.55 10.20 -9.75
CA GLU A 116 10.87 9.82 -10.23
C GLU A 116 11.24 10.50 -11.56
N GLY A 117 10.26 10.78 -12.43
CA GLY A 117 10.47 11.55 -13.65
C GLY A 117 10.60 13.05 -13.43
N LEU A 118 9.84 13.62 -12.48
CA LEU A 118 9.81 15.07 -12.25
C LEU A 118 10.97 15.59 -11.39
N VAL A 119 11.41 14.84 -10.40
CA VAL A 119 12.44 15.28 -9.44
C VAL A 119 13.80 15.54 -10.12
N PRO A 120 14.31 14.66 -11.00
CA PRO A 120 15.56 14.91 -11.75
C PRO A 120 15.45 16.07 -12.72
N TYR A 121 14.28 16.24 -13.39
CA TYR A 121 14.05 17.36 -14.30
C TYR A 121 14.13 18.72 -13.60
N ALA A 122 13.61 18.79 -12.37
CA ALA A 122 13.72 19.98 -11.52
C ALA A 122 15.16 20.25 -11.01
N ALA A 123 16.10 19.30 -11.21
CA ALA A 123 17.50 19.39 -10.78
C ALA A 123 18.47 19.61 -11.97
N ASP A 124 18.00 20.12 -13.13
CA ASP A 124 18.79 20.37 -14.35
C ASP A 124 19.53 19.15 -14.92
N GLN A 125 19.02 17.95 -14.66
CA GLN A 125 19.60 16.74 -15.24
C GLN A 125 19.01 16.44 -16.63
N PRO A 126 19.83 15.96 -17.59
CA PRO A 126 19.34 15.64 -18.93
C PRO A 126 18.28 14.55 -18.91
N LEU A 127 17.15 14.79 -19.59
CA LEU A 127 15.98 13.91 -19.68
C LEU A 127 16.31 12.44 -20.01
N ALA A 128 17.36 12.24 -20.81
CA ALA A 128 17.81 10.90 -21.22
C ALA A 128 18.34 10.05 -20.06
N LEU A 129 19.00 10.65 -19.06
CA LEU A 129 19.45 9.96 -17.85
C LEU A 129 18.28 9.61 -16.94
N THR A 130 17.31 10.50 -16.83
CA THR A 130 16.09 10.33 -16.06
C THR A 130 15.26 9.15 -16.57
N LEU A 131 15.02 9.05 -17.87
CA LEU A 131 14.29 7.92 -18.46
C LEU A 131 14.98 6.58 -18.28
N ARG A 132 16.31 6.57 -18.25
CA ARG A 132 17.10 5.34 -18.01
C ARG A 132 17.03 4.89 -16.55
N GLU A 133 16.92 5.80 -15.59
CA GLU A 133 16.77 5.48 -14.18
C GLU A 133 15.35 5.05 -13.83
N VAL A 134 14.32 5.69 -14.39
CA VAL A 134 12.92 5.28 -14.27
C VAL A 134 12.73 3.82 -14.75
N GLY A 135 13.41 3.43 -15.84
CA GLY A 135 13.39 2.05 -16.31
C GLY A 135 14.08 1.05 -15.39
N ARG A 136 14.93 1.50 -14.45
CA ARG A 136 15.60 0.64 -13.45
C ARG A 136 14.85 0.52 -12.13
N ALA A 137 13.99 1.47 -11.79
CA ALA A 137 13.13 1.45 -10.61
C ALA A 137 11.91 0.53 -10.85
N SER A 138 12.17 -0.74 -11.16
CA SER A 138 11.22 -1.69 -11.72
C SER A 138 10.15 -2.23 -10.76
N THR A 139 10.09 -1.75 -9.52
CA THR A 139 9.12 -2.24 -8.52
C THR A 139 7.75 -1.57 -8.68
N ASP A 140 7.69 -0.33 -9.12
CA ASP A 140 6.48 0.47 -9.14
C ASP A 140 5.45 0.07 -10.22
N PRO A 141 5.84 -0.31 -11.46
CA PRO A 141 4.88 -0.84 -12.43
C PRO A 141 4.27 -2.17 -11.97
N PHE A 142 5.04 -3.02 -11.27
CA PHE A 142 4.52 -4.25 -10.69
C PHE A 142 3.49 -3.97 -9.59
N LEU A 143 3.77 -3.03 -8.68
CA LEU A 143 2.84 -2.61 -7.63
C LEU A 143 1.57 -1.96 -8.21
N THR A 144 1.70 -1.20 -9.29
CA THR A 144 0.58 -0.61 -10.02
C THR A 144 -0.32 -1.69 -10.62
N ALA A 145 0.26 -2.69 -11.29
CA ALA A 145 -0.46 -3.82 -11.85
C ALA A 145 -1.13 -4.67 -10.76
N LEU A 146 -0.43 -4.92 -9.65
CA LEU A 146 -0.99 -5.61 -8.49
C LEU A 146 -2.17 -4.84 -7.90
N GLY A 147 -2.07 -3.52 -7.81
CA GLY A 147 -3.16 -2.64 -7.37
C GLY A 147 -4.41 -2.79 -8.24
N LEU A 148 -4.24 -2.84 -9.56
CA LEU A 148 -5.34 -3.06 -10.50
C LEU A 148 -5.98 -4.44 -10.31
N ALA A 149 -5.18 -5.49 -10.18
CA ALA A 149 -5.68 -6.85 -9.93
C ALA A 149 -6.50 -6.93 -8.63
N LEU A 150 -6.04 -6.27 -7.56
CA LEU A 150 -6.77 -6.22 -6.27
C LEU A 150 -8.07 -5.44 -6.37
N ILE A 151 -8.14 -4.36 -7.17
CA ILE A 151 -9.38 -3.64 -7.44
C ILE A 151 -10.39 -4.56 -8.12
N LEU A 152 -9.97 -5.32 -9.13
CA LEU A 152 -10.84 -6.27 -9.83
C LEU A 152 -11.33 -7.37 -8.87
N LEU A 153 -10.43 -7.95 -8.09
CA LEU A 153 -10.77 -8.97 -7.09
C LEU A 153 -11.76 -8.43 -6.04
N GLY A 154 -11.54 -7.22 -5.55
CA GLY A 154 -12.42 -6.55 -4.59
C GLY A 154 -13.82 -6.32 -5.15
N ARG A 155 -13.94 -5.96 -6.44
CA ARG A 155 -15.23 -5.83 -7.12
C ARG A 155 -15.97 -7.17 -7.21
N VAL A 156 -15.26 -8.23 -7.62
CA VAL A 156 -15.83 -9.58 -7.70
C VAL A 156 -16.32 -10.06 -6.33
N MET A 157 -15.51 -9.88 -5.28
CA MET A 157 -15.92 -10.26 -3.92
C MET A 157 -17.13 -9.46 -3.43
N THR A 158 -17.20 -8.19 -3.74
CA THR A 158 -18.36 -7.35 -3.36
C THR A 158 -19.63 -7.81 -4.08
N GLN A 159 -19.53 -8.20 -5.36
CA GLN A 159 -20.65 -8.76 -6.10
C GLN A 159 -21.08 -10.12 -5.56
N ALA A 160 -20.12 -11.01 -5.26
CA ALA A 160 -20.40 -12.31 -4.66
C ALA A 160 -21.11 -12.19 -3.30
N ALA A 161 -20.68 -11.25 -2.46
CA ALA A 161 -21.33 -10.98 -1.18
C ALA A 161 -22.78 -10.51 -1.34
N ARG A 162 -23.08 -9.69 -2.37
CA ARG A 162 -24.45 -9.24 -2.68
C ARG A 162 -25.33 -10.40 -3.16
N LEU A 163 -24.80 -11.27 -4.00
CA LEU A 163 -25.53 -12.44 -4.49
C LEU A 163 -25.88 -13.40 -3.36
N LYS A 164 -24.93 -13.64 -2.44
CA LYS A 164 -25.16 -14.45 -1.25
C LYS A 164 -26.26 -13.86 -0.37
N ALA A 165 -26.20 -12.55 -0.09
CA ALA A 165 -27.24 -11.89 0.73
C ALA A 165 -28.65 -12.04 0.12
N ARG A 166 -28.77 -11.92 -1.22
CA ARG A 166 -30.05 -12.15 -1.89
C ARG A 166 -30.51 -13.60 -1.82
N HIS A 167 -29.61 -14.57 -1.89
CA HIS A 167 -29.97 -15.98 -1.79
C HIS A 167 -30.48 -16.33 -0.39
N ASP A 168 -29.87 -15.75 0.65
CA ASP A 168 -30.27 -15.96 2.05
C ASP A 168 -31.64 -15.28 2.36
N GLU A 169 -32.12 -14.33 1.54
CA GLU A 169 -33.47 -13.74 1.65
C GLU A 169 -34.60 -14.63 1.08
N PHE A 170 -34.26 -15.60 0.25
CA PHE A 170 -35.25 -16.50 -0.41
C PHE A 170 -35.38 -17.87 0.27
N VAL A 171 -34.64 -18.14 1.32
CA VAL A 171 -34.64 -19.36 2.13
C VAL A 171 -35.19 -19.09 3.52
#